data_9330365a6aa7499720c10ac38499113d
#
_entry.id   9330365a6aa7499720c10ac38499113d
#
_cell.length_a   1.000
_cell.length_b   1.000
_cell.length_c   1.000
_cell.angle_alpha   90.00
_cell.angle_beta   90.00
_cell.angle_gamma   90.00
#
_symmetry.space_group_name_H-M   'P 1'
#
loop_
_entity.id
_entity.type
_entity.pdbx_description
1 polymer ?
#
loop_
_entity_poly.entity_id
_entity_poly.type
_entity_poly.pdbx_seq_one_letter_code
_entity_poly.pdbx_strand_id
1 'polypeptide(L)'
;MTVMVCAVIALGAQALTCMASDFPEADQAESDAMAEAKAVTFSNPQPVTISGYNQDAMEPFLTRDGNFLFFNNSNASNVDTNLFWATRVDDLTFQFQGEIGGVNSTSLDAVASMDLSNNFYFVSTRSYDSTLSTIYSGPYSNGSVSTVAIVPGVSPMHRGHIDFDSEISADGNTLYFTEGLFTGGSIPQSSEVMLARRNGSSFVRDPASRKIFKTINAGGKLNYAADTSADELEIFFTRLNGKLEASIFMATRKTTAKPFGAVKKIKAITGFVEAPSISPDGKSLYYHQRNPSGVFSIYRVTRP
;
A
#
# COMPACT_ATOMS: atom_id res chain seq x y z
N MET A 1 14.57 21.18 7.94
CA MET A 1 14.25 19.93 8.65
C MET A 1 13.51 19.07 7.65
N THR A 2 14.24 18.21 6.96
CA THR A 2 13.70 17.37 5.87
C THR A 2 12.80 16.31 6.49
N VAL A 3 11.53 16.36 6.17
CA VAL A 3 10.57 15.35 6.61
C VAL A 3 10.77 14.13 5.73
N MET A 4 11.21 13.06 6.33
CA MET A 4 11.41 11.76 5.72
C MET A 4 10.08 11.01 5.68
N VAL A 5 9.45 10.91 4.53
CA VAL A 5 8.36 9.95 4.30
C VAL A 5 8.99 8.60 4.05
N CYS A 6 8.60 7.63 4.83
CA CYS A 6 9.27 6.35 4.83
C CYS A 6 8.53 5.30 4.11
N ALA A 7 9.36 4.70 3.42
CA ALA A 7 9.34 3.27 3.34
C ALA A 7 10.15 2.68 4.48
N VAL A 8 9.79 1.53 4.92
CA VAL A 8 10.59 0.75 5.87
C VAL A 8 11.88 0.35 5.18
N ILE A 9 12.94 1.10 5.46
CA ILE A 9 14.26 0.81 4.92
C ILE A 9 14.82 -0.39 5.67
N ALA A 10 15.32 -1.34 4.90
CA ALA A 10 16.17 -2.39 5.41
C ALA A 10 17.45 -1.83 6.01
N LEU A 11 17.46 -1.65 7.31
CA LEU A 11 18.69 -1.44 8.07
C LEU A 11 19.35 -2.80 8.32
N GLY A 12 20.62 -2.87 7.97
CA GLY A 12 21.50 -3.98 8.31
C GLY A 12 21.48 -4.26 9.80
N ALA A 13 21.50 -5.53 10.14
CA ALA A 13 21.50 -6.03 11.50
C ALA A 13 22.64 -5.39 12.33
N GLN A 14 22.28 -4.59 13.32
CA GLN A 14 23.07 -4.41 14.53
C GLN A 14 22.17 -4.75 15.72
N ALA A 15 22.61 -5.74 16.47
CA ALA A 15 21.92 -6.24 17.63
C ALA A 15 21.86 -5.16 18.71
N LEU A 16 20.66 -4.71 19.06
CA LEU A 16 20.41 -4.05 20.34
C LEU A 16 19.59 -5.03 21.20
N THR A 17 20.24 -5.53 22.23
CA THR A 17 19.60 -6.21 23.34
C THR A 17 18.71 -5.21 24.08
N CYS A 18 17.41 -5.41 24.08
CA CYS A 18 16.50 -4.73 24.98
C CYS A 18 15.64 -5.74 25.72
N MET A 19 15.53 -5.51 27.01
CA MET A 19 14.94 -6.39 28.02
C MET A 19 13.45 -6.65 27.74
N ALA A 20 13.06 -7.90 27.97
CA ALA A 20 11.68 -8.35 27.98
C ALA A 20 10.92 -7.74 29.16
N SER A 21 9.74 -7.18 28.89
CA SER A 21 8.70 -6.98 29.88
C SER A 21 7.50 -7.84 29.51
N ASP A 22 7.16 -8.74 30.41
CA ASP A 22 6.02 -9.63 30.32
C ASP A 22 4.70 -8.85 30.27
N PHE A 23 3.87 -9.16 29.29
CA PHE A 23 2.46 -8.83 29.32
C PHE A 23 1.63 -10.11 29.32
N PRO A 24 0.58 -10.20 30.16
CA PRO A 24 -0.21 -11.43 30.30
C PRO A 24 -1.09 -11.67 29.09
N GLU A 25 -1.15 -12.93 28.69
CA GLU A 25 -2.15 -13.48 27.77
C GLU A 25 -3.55 -13.32 28.36
N ALA A 26 -4.46 -12.73 27.61
CA ALA A 26 -5.88 -12.73 27.92
C ALA A 26 -6.64 -13.64 26.95
N ASP A 27 -7.31 -14.55 27.57
CA ASP A 27 -8.16 -15.64 27.21
C ASP A 27 -8.96 -15.59 25.91
N GLN A 28 -9.05 -16.82 25.37
CA GLN A 28 -10.05 -17.33 24.44
C GLN A 28 -11.47 -17.20 25.02
N ALA A 29 -12.40 -16.81 24.17
CA ALA A 29 -13.76 -17.37 24.10
C ALA A 29 -14.57 -16.73 22.97
N GLU A 30 -15.09 -17.48 22.22
CA GLU A 30 -16.39 -17.90 21.77
C GLU A 30 -16.46 -18.17 20.27
N SER A 31 -16.60 -19.44 19.98
CA SER A 31 -16.90 -20.02 18.69
C SER A 31 -18.33 -19.66 18.28
N ASP A 32 -18.49 -18.86 17.22
CA ASP A 32 -19.69 -18.94 16.40
C ASP A 32 -19.37 -19.76 15.15
N ALA A 33 -19.92 -20.97 15.13
CA ALA A 33 -19.94 -21.86 13.99
C ALA A 33 -20.82 -21.27 12.90
N MET A 34 -20.25 -20.39 12.07
CA MET A 34 -20.78 -20.13 10.74
C MET A 34 -19.95 -20.94 9.76
N ALA A 35 -20.67 -21.72 8.92
CA ALA A 35 -20.15 -22.59 7.90
C ALA A 35 -18.88 -21.98 7.27
N GLU A 36 -17.73 -22.63 7.45
CA GLU A 36 -16.50 -22.34 6.74
C GLU A 36 -16.76 -22.59 5.25
N ALA A 37 -17.14 -21.53 4.54
CA ALA A 37 -16.80 -21.45 3.14
C ALA A 37 -15.29 -21.64 3.11
N LYS A 38 -14.82 -22.71 2.48
CA LYS A 38 -13.42 -23.11 2.38
C LYS A 38 -12.63 -21.86 2.03
N ALA A 39 -11.89 -21.32 2.99
CA ALA A 39 -11.22 -20.04 2.81
C ALA A 39 -10.28 -20.20 1.62
N VAL A 40 -10.60 -19.54 0.53
CA VAL A 40 -9.80 -19.58 -0.71
C VAL A 40 -8.46 -18.95 -0.36
N THR A 41 -7.43 -19.80 -0.25
CA THR A 41 -6.09 -19.39 0.18
C THR A 41 -5.20 -19.13 -1.04
N PHE A 42 -4.45 -18.05 -0.96
CA PHE A 42 -3.38 -17.80 -1.93
C PHE A 42 -2.28 -18.85 -1.80
N SER A 43 -1.70 -19.22 -2.94
CA SER A 43 -0.62 -20.21 -3.06
C SER A 43 0.29 -19.86 -4.25
N ASN A 44 1.31 -20.69 -4.49
CA ASN A 44 2.17 -20.63 -5.67
C ASN A 44 2.86 -19.28 -5.88
N PRO A 45 3.76 -18.85 -4.97
CA PRO A 45 4.52 -17.62 -5.16
C PRO A 45 5.47 -17.75 -6.36
N GLN A 46 5.39 -16.82 -7.29
CA GLN A 46 6.15 -16.78 -8.53
C GLN A 46 6.77 -15.39 -8.73
N PRO A 47 8.04 -15.30 -9.19
CA PRO A 47 8.62 -14.02 -9.58
C PRO A 47 7.92 -13.45 -10.82
N VAL A 48 7.79 -12.13 -10.86
CA VAL A 48 7.31 -11.37 -12.01
C VAL A 48 8.51 -10.78 -12.74
N THR A 49 8.54 -10.90 -14.06
CA THR A 49 9.57 -10.33 -14.92
C THR A 49 9.11 -8.99 -15.49
N ILE A 50 9.87 -7.93 -15.28
CA ILE A 50 9.69 -6.67 -15.99
C ILE A 50 10.78 -6.58 -17.04
N SER A 51 10.47 -6.98 -18.28
CA SER A 51 11.43 -7.02 -19.39
C SER A 51 11.94 -5.63 -19.72
N GLY A 52 13.25 -5.43 -19.73
CA GLY A 52 13.90 -4.13 -19.95
C GLY A 52 14.14 -3.31 -18.68
N TYR A 53 13.82 -3.86 -17.49
CA TYR A 53 14.09 -3.23 -16.20
C TYR A 53 14.86 -4.19 -15.27
N ASN A 54 15.91 -3.71 -14.60
CA ASN A 54 16.81 -4.53 -13.79
C ASN A 54 17.20 -3.89 -12.44
N GLN A 55 16.48 -2.86 -12.04
CA GLN A 55 16.67 -2.19 -10.75
C GLN A 55 15.59 -2.62 -9.75
N ASP A 56 15.58 -2.01 -8.57
CA ASP A 56 14.54 -2.24 -7.58
C ASP A 56 13.15 -1.90 -8.13
N ALA A 57 12.21 -2.84 -8.02
CA ALA A 57 10.80 -2.66 -8.34
C ALA A 57 9.97 -2.85 -7.07
N MET A 58 9.34 -1.77 -6.61
CA MET A 58 8.62 -1.70 -5.34
C MET A 58 7.21 -1.15 -5.56
N GLU A 59 6.33 -1.36 -4.58
CA GLU A 59 4.97 -0.80 -4.53
C GLU A 59 4.18 -1.05 -5.83
N PRO A 60 4.01 -2.33 -6.25
CA PRO A 60 3.29 -2.63 -7.47
C PRO A 60 1.82 -2.24 -7.36
N PHE A 61 1.27 -1.67 -8.43
CA PHE A 61 -0.15 -1.49 -8.64
C PHE A 61 -0.53 -2.03 -10.03
N LEU A 62 -1.32 -3.10 -10.07
CA LEU A 62 -1.92 -3.58 -11.32
C LEU A 62 -3.18 -2.76 -11.60
N THR A 63 -3.27 -2.12 -12.77
CA THR A 63 -4.43 -1.30 -13.11
C THR A 63 -5.74 -2.09 -13.11
N ARG A 64 -6.84 -1.40 -12.86
CA ARG A 64 -8.19 -2.01 -12.74
C ARG A 64 -8.69 -2.70 -14.00
N ASP A 65 -8.08 -2.42 -15.15
CA ASP A 65 -8.29 -3.14 -16.42
C ASP A 65 -7.28 -4.27 -16.64
N GLY A 66 -6.28 -4.39 -15.76
CA GLY A 66 -5.22 -5.39 -15.80
C GLY A 66 -4.16 -5.17 -16.89
N ASN A 67 -4.13 -4.01 -17.56
CA ASN A 67 -3.26 -3.78 -18.73
C ASN A 67 -1.88 -3.24 -18.37
N PHE A 68 -1.77 -2.51 -17.26
CA PHE A 68 -0.54 -1.86 -16.84
C PHE A 68 -0.14 -2.25 -15.43
N LEU A 69 1.16 -2.30 -15.20
CA LEU A 69 1.77 -2.39 -13.87
C LEU A 69 2.49 -1.07 -13.60
N PHE A 70 2.06 -0.35 -12.56
CA PHE A 70 2.78 0.79 -12.03
C PHE A 70 3.66 0.34 -10.86
N PHE A 71 4.81 0.96 -10.69
CA PHE A 71 5.74 0.66 -9.59
C PHE A 71 6.72 1.80 -9.39
N ASN A 72 7.45 1.81 -8.30
CA ASN A 72 8.53 2.76 -8.05
C ASN A 72 9.85 2.03 -7.76
N ASN A 73 10.98 2.75 -7.92
CA ASN A 73 12.33 2.18 -7.80
C ASN A 73 12.89 2.20 -6.38
N SER A 74 12.31 2.94 -5.47
CA SER A 74 12.81 3.06 -4.11
C SER A 74 11.74 3.62 -3.19
N ASN A 75 11.98 3.48 -1.90
CA ASN A 75 11.28 4.18 -0.85
C ASN A 75 12.27 4.86 0.09
N ALA A 76 13.53 4.93 -0.27
CA ALA A 76 14.57 5.57 0.53
C ALA A 76 14.54 7.09 0.33
N SER A 77 14.57 7.84 1.43
CA SER A 77 14.50 9.32 1.42
C SER A 77 15.69 10.03 0.79
N ASN A 78 16.78 9.31 0.57
CA ASN A 78 18.03 9.83 0.00
C ASN A 78 18.27 9.37 -1.45
N VAL A 79 17.27 8.74 -2.06
CA VAL A 79 17.29 8.27 -3.44
C VAL A 79 16.16 8.96 -4.18
N ASP A 80 16.39 9.39 -5.41
CA ASP A 80 15.33 9.83 -6.31
C ASP A 80 14.34 8.68 -6.50
N THR A 81 13.18 8.82 -5.88
CA THR A 81 12.12 7.84 -5.98
C THR A 81 11.18 8.28 -7.07
N ASN A 82 11.12 7.49 -8.12
CA ASN A 82 10.35 7.76 -9.32
C ASN A 82 9.34 6.65 -9.60
N LEU A 83 8.23 7.05 -10.20
CA LEU A 83 7.15 6.18 -10.67
C LEU A 83 7.40 5.75 -12.11
N PHE A 84 7.23 4.46 -12.35
CA PHE A 84 7.42 3.79 -13.62
C PHE A 84 6.19 3.00 -14.02
N TRP A 85 6.14 2.62 -15.29
CA TRP A 85 5.08 1.78 -15.81
C TRP A 85 5.57 0.72 -16.78
N ALA A 86 4.82 -0.36 -16.84
CA ALA A 86 5.05 -1.46 -17.78
C ALA A 86 3.71 -1.96 -18.33
N THR A 87 3.71 -2.41 -19.59
CA THR A 87 2.54 -3.03 -20.23
C THR A 87 2.53 -4.52 -19.97
N ARG A 88 1.36 -5.07 -19.71
CA ARG A 88 1.20 -6.50 -19.46
C ARG A 88 1.37 -7.30 -20.75
N VAL A 89 2.21 -8.32 -20.72
CA VAL A 89 2.35 -9.37 -21.74
C VAL A 89 1.53 -10.58 -21.32
N ASP A 90 1.73 -11.03 -20.08
CA ASP A 90 0.95 -12.05 -19.39
C ASP A 90 0.96 -11.79 -17.87
N ASP A 91 0.48 -12.73 -17.06
CA ASP A 91 0.38 -12.55 -15.61
C ASP A 91 1.72 -12.47 -14.87
N LEU A 92 2.79 -12.94 -15.48
CA LEU A 92 4.14 -12.99 -14.89
C LEU A 92 5.16 -12.16 -15.68
N THR A 93 4.74 -11.57 -16.80
CA THR A 93 5.63 -10.83 -17.69
C THR A 93 5.03 -9.49 -18.06
N PHE A 94 5.79 -8.43 -17.81
CA PHE A 94 5.46 -7.06 -18.20
C PHE A 94 6.60 -6.45 -19.01
N GLN A 95 6.27 -5.61 -19.98
CA GLN A 95 7.25 -4.89 -20.80
C GLN A 95 7.42 -3.47 -20.27
N PHE A 96 8.62 -3.14 -19.81
CA PHE A 96 8.96 -1.81 -19.30
C PHE A 96 8.77 -0.72 -20.37
N GLN A 97 8.17 0.39 -19.98
CA GLN A 97 7.86 1.50 -20.87
C GLN A 97 8.60 2.80 -20.47
N GLY A 98 9.11 2.88 -19.25
CA GLY A 98 9.82 4.06 -18.76
C GLY A 98 9.15 4.70 -17.54
N GLU A 99 9.55 5.93 -17.26
CA GLU A 99 8.95 6.76 -16.22
C GLU A 99 7.54 7.22 -16.61
N ILE A 100 6.68 7.39 -15.60
CA ILE A 100 5.37 8.03 -15.82
C ILE A 100 5.60 9.54 -15.95
N GLY A 101 5.26 10.11 -17.11
CA GLY A 101 5.42 11.53 -17.37
C GLY A 101 4.57 12.41 -16.46
N GLY A 102 5.10 13.54 -16.01
CA GLY A 102 4.38 14.56 -15.26
C GLY A 102 4.24 14.30 -13.75
N VAL A 103 4.61 13.13 -13.24
CA VAL A 103 4.49 12.81 -11.81
C VAL A 103 5.81 12.89 -11.05
N ASN A 104 6.92 12.56 -11.68
CA ASN A 104 8.23 12.50 -11.03
C ASN A 104 8.82 13.89 -10.78
N SER A 105 9.48 14.07 -9.64
CA SER A 105 10.16 15.29 -9.21
C SER A 105 11.47 14.92 -8.51
N THR A 106 12.19 15.90 -7.96
CA THR A 106 13.38 15.66 -7.12
C THR A 106 13.05 15.22 -5.68
N SER A 107 11.78 14.95 -5.41
CA SER A 107 11.30 14.45 -4.13
C SER A 107 10.94 12.97 -4.22
N LEU A 108 10.48 12.38 -3.11
CA LEU A 108 9.88 11.05 -3.16
C LEU A 108 8.55 11.11 -3.92
N ASP A 109 8.44 10.37 -5.01
CA ASP A 109 7.24 10.16 -5.81
C ASP A 109 6.98 8.65 -5.93
N ALA A 110 5.96 8.13 -5.25
CA ALA A 110 5.77 6.70 -5.06
C ALA A 110 4.29 6.30 -4.91
N VAL A 111 4.03 5.02 -4.81
CA VAL A 111 2.75 4.40 -4.44
C VAL A 111 1.61 4.87 -5.33
N ALA A 112 1.63 4.40 -6.58
CA ALA A 112 0.62 4.71 -7.57
C ALA A 112 -0.66 3.91 -7.36
N SER A 113 -1.82 4.54 -7.59
CA SER A 113 -3.10 3.86 -7.83
C SER A 113 -3.91 4.60 -8.90
N MET A 114 -4.91 3.93 -9.48
CA MET A 114 -5.72 4.52 -10.56
C MET A 114 -7.13 3.94 -10.57
N ASP A 115 -8.14 4.80 -10.75
CA ASP A 115 -9.53 4.39 -10.93
C ASP A 115 -9.84 3.99 -12.38
N LEU A 116 -11.04 3.46 -12.63
CA LEU A 116 -11.51 3.08 -13.98
C LEU A 116 -11.73 4.28 -14.92
N SER A 117 -11.75 5.51 -14.41
CA SER A 117 -11.84 6.74 -15.18
C SER A 117 -10.46 7.32 -15.52
N ASN A 118 -9.38 6.57 -15.25
CA ASN A 118 -7.99 6.99 -15.43
C ASN A 118 -7.60 8.21 -14.59
N ASN A 119 -8.21 8.43 -13.43
CA ASN A 119 -7.67 9.35 -12.45
C ASN A 119 -6.57 8.63 -11.69
N PHE A 120 -5.34 9.11 -11.86
CA PHE A 120 -4.14 8.59 -11.24
C PHE A 120 -3.90 9.27 -9.90
N TYR A 121 -3.55 8.51 -8.88
CA TYR A 121 -3.22 8.96 -7.52
C TYR A 121 -1.84 8.47 -7.15
N PHE A 122 -1.10 9.27 -6.41
CA PHE A 122 0.23 8.91 -5.94
C PHE A 122 0.63 9.73 -4.71
N VAL A 123 1.67 9.28 -4.04
CA VAL A 123 2.25 9.97 -2.90
C VAL A 123 3.47 10.77 -3.34
N SER A 124 3.57 12.02 -2.91
CA SER A 124 4.74 12.86 -3.14
C SER A 124 5.02 13.76 -1.94
N THR A 125 6.30 13.95 -1.64
CA THR A 125 6.71 14.88 -0.58
C THR A 125 7.07 16.26 -1.06
N ARG A 126 6.93 16.54 -2.38
CA ARG A 126 7.39 17.77 -3.06
C ARG A 126 6.94 19.09 -2.44
N SER A 127 5.82 19.12 -1.76
CA SER A 127 5.31 20.34 -1.14
C SER A 127 4.92 20.16 0.34
N TYR A 128 5.29 19.04 0.96
CA TYR A 128 4.88 18.74 2.33
C TYR A 128 5.19 19.85 3.33
N ASP A 129 6.37 20.45 3.26
CA ASP A 129 6.79 21.50 4.21
C ASP A 129 5.89 22.74 4.17
N SER A 130 5.26 23.04 3.05
CA SER A 130 4.38 24.21 2.87
C SER A 130 2.90 23.88 2.96
N THR A 131 2.49 22.66 2.58
CA THR A 131 1.08 22.29 2.43
C THR A 131 0.61 21.23 3.44
N LEU A 132 1.54 20.51 4.07
CA LEU A 132 1.28 19.33 4.91
C LEU A 132 0.47 18.23 4.18
N SER A 133 0.54 18.20 2.85
CA SER A 133 -0.16 17.25 1.99
C SER A 133 0.83 16.43 1.20
N THR A 134 0.52 15.15 1.01
CA THR A 134 1.37 14.20 0.31
C THR A 134 0.65 13.43 -0.79
N ILE A 135 -0.69 13.42 -0.82
CA ILE A 135 -1.45 12.72 -1.86
C ILE A 135 -1.77 13.67 -3.01
N TYR A 136 -1.39 13.26 -4.22
CA TYR A 136 -1.58 13.97 -5.47
C TYR A 136 -2.41 13.16 -6.44
N SER A 137 -3.05 13.83 -7.39
CA SER A 137 -3.79 13.18 -8.48
C SER A 137 -3.75 14.00 -9.77
N GLY A 138 -4.06 13.32 -10.87
CA GLY A 138 -4.28 13.92 -12.18
C GLY A 138 -4.77 12.87 -13.18
N PRO A 139 -5.33 13.29 -14.34
CA PRO A 139 -5.76 12.39 -15.37
C PRO A 139 -4.55 11.72 -16.07
N TYR A 140 -4.58 10.38 -16.13
CA TYR A 140 -3.58 9.57 -16.82
C TYR A 140 -3.97 9.30 -18.26
N SER A 141 -3.01 9.40 -19.15
CA SER A 141 -3.14 8.98 -20.54
C SER A 141 -1.79 8.60 -21.13
N ASN A 142 -1.71 7.42 -21.73
CA ASN A 142 -0.55 6.97 -22.51
C ASN A 142 0.81 7.16 -21.80
N GLY A 143 0.92 6.72 -20.55
CA GLY A 143 2.17 6.79 -19.79
C GLY A 143 2.46 8.17 -19.17
N SER A 144 1.49 9.08 -19.14
CA SER A 144 1.68 10.43 -18.61
C SER A 144 0.47 10.87 -17.79
N VAL A 145 0.72 11.65 -16.74
CA VAL A 145 -0.32 12.30 -15.94
C VAL A 145 -0.24 13.80 -16.17
N SER A 146 -1.35 14.40 -16.53
CA SER A 146 -1.46 15.84 -16.71
C SER A 146 -2.10 16.52 -15.51
N THR A 147 -1.92 17.81 -15.37
CA THR A 147 -2.61 18.65 -14.38
C THR A 147 -2.49 18.10 -12.94
N VAL A 148 -1.29 17.66 -12.56
CA VAL A 148 -1.02 17.09 -11.23
C VAL A 148 -1.29 18.14 -10.15
N ALA A 149 -2.12 17.79 -9.19
CA ALA A 149 -2.50 18.65 -8.07
C ALA A 149 -2.67 17.84 -6.77
N ILE A 150 -2.53 18.54 -5.64
CA ILE A 150 -2.85 17.97 -4.31
C ILE A 150 -4.33 17.53 -4.28
N VAL A 151 -4.59 16.35 -3.72
CA VAL A 151 -5.95 15.88 -3.43
C VAL A 151 -6.49 16.64 -2.21
N PRO A 152 -7.54 17.47 -2.40
CA PRO A 152 -8.04 18.29 -1.30
C PRO A 152 -8.83 17.47 -0.28
N GLY A 153 -8.76 17.84 1.01
CA GLY A 153 -9.59 17.33 2.08
C GLY A 153 -9.14 16.01 2.73
N VAL A 154 -7.96 15.51 2.36
CA VAL A 154 -7.37 14.28 2.94
C VAL A 154 -6.36 14.60 4.04
N SER A 155 -5.45 15.54 3.80
CA SER A 155 -4.39 15.87 4.75
C SER A 155 -4.89 16.17 6.16
N PRO A 156 -4.27 15.61 7.22
CA PRO A 156 -4.60 15.92 8.61
C PRO A 156 -4.21 17.34 9.03
N MET A 157 -3.43 18.06 8.19
CA MET A 157 -2.95 19.43 8.42
C MET A 157 -2.14 19.60 9.71
N HIS A 158 -1.47 18.52 10.16
CA HIS A 158 -0.59 18.52 11.33
C HIS A 158 0.81 18.05 10.94
N ARG A 159 1.82 18.84 11.27
CA ARG A 159 3.23 18.49 11.00
C ARG A 159 3.62 17.20 11.75
N GLY A 160 4.28 16.30 11.02
CA GLY A 160 4.63 14.96 11.49
C GLY A 160 3.57 13.90 11.20
N HIS A 161 2.32 14.29 10.97
CA HIS A 161 1.31 13.40 10.41
C HIS A 161 1.41 13.43 8.88
N ILE A 162 1.55 12.25 8.28
CA ILE A 162 1.74 12.08 6.85
C ILE A 162 0.75 11.04 6.37
N ASP A 163 -0.03 11.40 5.37
CA ASP A 163 -0.82 10.43 4.63
C ASP A 163 0.05 9.82 3.53
N PHE A 164 0.16 8.51 3.51
CA PHE A 164 0.95 7.75 2.53
C PHE A 164 0.18 6.49 2.10
N ASP A 165 0.69 5.77 1.10
CA ASP A 165 0.06 4.57 0.54
C ASP A 165 -1.39 4.82 0.07
N SER A 166 -1.54 5.67 -0.94
CA SER A 166 -2.85 6.00 -1.49
C SER A 166 -3.38 4.91 -2.42
N GLU A 167 -4.60 4.46 -2.17
CA GLU A 167 -5.31 3.48 -2.98
C GLU A 167 -6.73 4.00 -3.30
N ILE A 168 -7.02 4.19 -4.59
CA ILE A 168 -8.35 4.64 -5.04
C ILE A 168 -9.23 3.45 -5.42
N SER A 169 -10.50 3.46 -4.98
CA SER A 169 -11.50 2.47 -5.41
C SER A 169 -11.71 2.50 -6.92
N ALA A 170 -12.16 1.39 -7.49
CA ALA A 170 -12.37 1.27 -8.94
C ALA A 170 -13.32 2.32 -9.50
N ASP A 171 -14.33 2.73 -8.74
CA ASP A 171 -15.30 3.76 -9.09
C ASP A 171 -14.83 5.20 -8.78
N GLY A 172 -13.67 5.36 -8.17
CA GLY A 172 -13.07 6.64 -7.79
C GLY A 172 -13.74 7.33 -6.59
N ASN A 173 -14.62 6.66 -5.86
CA ASN A 173 -15.41 7.29 -4.79
C ASN A 173 -14.83 7.12 -3.39
N THR A 174 -13.96 6.13 -3.18
CA THR A 174 -13.29 5.87 -1.91
C THR A 174 -11.79 5.94 -2.08
N LEU A 175 -11.13 6.80 -1.33
CA LEU A 175 -9.67 6.85 -1.23
C LEU A 175 -9.26 6.21 0.09
N TYR A 176 -8.55 5.09 0.02
CA TYR A 176 -7.87 4.46 1.15
C TYR A 176 -6.46 5.02 1.25
N PHE A 177 -5.99 5.22 2.46
CA PHE A 177 -4.63 5.72 2.71
C PHE A 177 -4.16 5.30 4.08
N THR A 178 -2.88 5.43 4.33
CA THR A 178 -2.29 5.24 5.66
C THR A 178 -1.94 6.59 6.27
N GLU A 179 -2.45 6.88 7.46
CA GLU A 179 -1.98 8.02 8.26
C GLU A 179 -0.88 7.54 9.21
N GLY A 180 0.31 8.11 9.11
CA GLY A 180 1.45 7.82 9.98
C GLY A 180 1.90 9.03 10.77
N LEU A 181 2.32 8.80 12.03
CA LEU A 181 2.98 9.80 12.86
C LEU A 181 4.49 9.58 12.82
N PHE A 182 5.23 10.54 12.25
CA PHE A 182 6.68 10.53 12.15
C PHE A 182 7.28 11.56 13.12
N THR A 183 8.17 11.10 14.00
CA THR A 183 8.81 11.92 15.03
C THR A 183 10.31 12.14 14.79
N GLY A 184 10.72 12.06 13.51
CA GLY A 184 12.10 12.32 13.07
C GLY A 184 12.89 11.09 12.60
N GLY A 185 12.29 9.90 12.66
CA GLY A 185 12.85 8.66 12.10
C GLY A 185 12.21 8.27 10.78
N SER A 186 12.74 7.21 10.16
CA SER A 186 12.23 6.62 8.92
C SER A 186 11.02 5.68 9.14
N ILE A 187 10.82 5.20 10.33
CA ILE A 187 9.69 4.34 10.71
C ILE A 187 8.70 5.21 11.50
N PRO A 188 7.41 5.20 11.14
CA PRO A 188 6.42 5.95 11.90
C PRO A 188 6.25 5.38 13.31
N GLN A 189 6.00 6.24 14.29
CA GLN A 189 5.66 5.85 15.65
C GLN A 189 4.31 5.11 15.70
N SER A 190 3.39 5.49 14.82
CA SER A 190 2.11 4.82 14.59
C SER A 190 1.72 4.91 13.14
N SER A 191 0.95 3.95 12.64
CA SER A 191 0.29 4.03 11.35
C SER A 191 -1.08 3.36 11.40
N GLU A 192 -2.06 4.01 10.80
CA GLU A 192 -3.45 3.54 10.74
C GLU A 192 -3.95 3.60 9.30
N VAL A 193 -4.55 2.51 8.83
CA VAL A 193 -5.30 2.50 7.57
C VAL A 193 -6.59 3.30 7.77
N MET A 194 -6.85 4.23 6.87
CA MET A 194 -7.96 5.18 6.91
C MET A 194 -8.66 5.22 5.55
N LEU A 195 -9.80 5.88 5.47
CA LEU A 195 -10.44 6.20 4.20
C LEU A 195 -11.08 7.59 4.18
N ALA A 196 -11.19 8.13 2.97
CA ALA A 196 -11.95 9.34 2.67
C ALA A 196 -12.95 9.06 1.54
N ARG A 197 -14.07 9.78 1.54
CA ARG A 197 -15.11 9.69 0.53
C ARG A 197 -15.07 10.89 -0.40
N ARG A 198 -15.29 10.64 -1.69
CA ARG A 198 -15.36 11.72 -2.68
C ARG A 198 -16.54 12.67 -2.37
N ASN A 199 -16.26 13.95 -2.48
CA ASN A 199 -17.23 15.03 -2.36
C ASN A 199 -16.96 16.07 -3.46
N GLY A 200 -17.59 15.88 -4.61
CA GLY A 200 -17.28 16.67 -5.81
C GLY A 200 -15.85 16.48 -6.28
N SER A 201 -15.09 17.55 -6.39
CA SER A 201 -13.65 17.54 -6.76
C SER A 201 -12.70 17.30 -5.58
N SER A 202 -13.22 17.15 -4.36
CA SER A 202 -12.44 16.92 -3.14
C SER A 202 -12.79 15.57 -2.50
N PHE A 203 -12.08 15.25 -1.42
CA PHE A 203 -12.43 14.14 -0.53
C PHE A 203 -12.73 14.68 0.87
N VAL A 204 -13.48 13.90 1.64
CA VAL A 204 -13.72 14.14 3.06
C VAL A 204 -13.37 12.89 3.83
N ARG A 205 -12.50 13.00 4.83
CA ARG A 205 -12.13 11.89 5.71
C ARG A 205 -13.39 11.31 6.35
N ASP A 206 -13.59 10.00 6.18
CA ASP A 206 -14.80 9.34 6.69
C ASP A 206 -14.72 9.22 8.23
N PRO A 207 -15.63 9.81 9.00
CA PRO A 207 -15.62 9.71 10.45
C PRO A 207 -15.79 8.26 10.97
N ALA A 208 -16.34 7.37 10.14
CA ALA A 208 -16.46 5.95 10.46
C ALA A 208 -15.17 5.16 10.24
N SER A 209 -14.12 5.76 9.68
CA SER A 209 -12.85 5.11 9.31
C SER A 209 -12.30 4.25 10.46
N ARG A 210 -12.17 4.82 11.65
CA ARG A 210 -11.66 4.09 12.83
C ARG A 210 -12.52 2.89 13.22
N LYS A 211 -13.83 2.95 13.01
CA LYS A 211 -14.74 1.82 13.24
C LYS A 211 -14.58 0.77 12.15
N ILE A 212 -14.46 1.18 10.89
CA ILE A 212 -14.33 0.29 9.73
C ILE A 212 -13.03 -0.52 9.83
N PHE A 213 -11.92 0.12 10.22
CA PHE A 213 -10.60 -0.51 10.32
C PHE A 213 -10.21 -0.95 11.74
N LYS A 214 -11.16 -1.04 12.69
CA LYS A 214 -10.88 -1.35 14.09
C LYS A 214 -10.03 -2.61 14.26
N THR A 215 -10.32 -3.69 13.54
CA THR A 215 -9.59 -4.97 13.63
C THR A 215 -8.23 -4.91 12.94
N ILE A 216 -8.10 -4.11 11.89
CA ILE A 216 -6.85 -3.92 11.15
C ILE A 216 -5.89 -3.08 12.00
N ASN A 217 -6.34 -1.95 12.53
CA ASN A 217 -5.51 -1.01 13.30
C ASN A 217 -5.33 -1.42 14.78
N ALA A 218 -5.86 -2.58 15.19
CA ALA A 218 -5.77 -3.02 16.59
C ALA A 218 -4.33 -3.35 17.02
N GLY A 219 -4.01 -3.08 18.31
CA GLY A 219 -2.81 -3.57 18.97
C GLY A 219 -1.53 -2.79 18.68
N GLY A 220 -1.62 -1.53 18.26
CA GLY A 220 -0.45 -0.63 18.06
C GLY A 220 0.55 -1.12 17.01
N LYS A 221 0.10 -1.92 16.05
CA LYS A 221 0.91 -2.44 14.94
C LYS A 221 0.96 -1.40 13.82
N LEU A 222 2.07 -1.38 13.08
CA LEU A 222 2.18 -0.53 11.90
C LEU A 222 1.53 -1.25 10.71
N ASN A 223 0.40 -0.71 10.24
CA ASN A 223 -0.33 -1.24 9.09
C ASN A 223 -0.30 -0.19 7.98
N TYR A 224 0.02 -0.61 6.75
CA TYR A 224 0.22 0.29 5.62
C TYR A 224 0.09 -0.45 4.28
N ALA A 225 0.24 0.27 3.17
CA ALA A 225 0.18 -0.24 1.80
C ALA A 225 -1.06 -1.12 1.58
N ALA A 226 -2.23 -0.52 1.82
CA ALA A 226 -3.49 -1.22 1.64
C ALA A 226 -3.96 -1.16 0.19
N ASP A 227 -4.41 -2.29 -0.36
CA ASP A 227 -5.14 -2.41 -1.63
C ASP A 227 -6.46 -3.14 -1.41
N THR A 228 -7.46 -2.87 -2.24
CA THR A 228 -8.81 -3.42 -2.11
C THR A 228 -9.27 -4.16 -3.37
N SER A 229 -10.08 -5.21 -3.17
CA SER A 229 -10.81 -5.84 -4.27
C SER A 229 -11.73 -4.83 -4.98
N ALA A 230 -12.10 -5.11 -6.23
CA ALA A 230 -12.92 -4.22 -7.04
C ALA A 230 -14.29 -3.87 -6.40
N ASP A 231 -14.83 -4.76 -5.59
CA ASP A 231 -16.07 -4.56 -4.81
C ASP A 231 -15.82 -3.95 -3.41
N GLU A 232 -14.56 -3.68 -3.07
CA GLU A 232 -14.13 -3.17 -1.76
C GLU A 232 -14.50 -4.09 -0.57
N LEU A 233 -14.79 -5.37 -0.79
CA LEU A 233 -15.15 -6.29 0.30
C LEU A 233 -13.96 -7.05 0.87
N GLU A 234 -12.84 -7.06 0.18
CA GLU A 234 -11.57 -7.57 0.66
C GLU A 234 -10.55 -6.43 0.73
N ILE A 235 -9.70 -6.46 1.74
CA ILE A 235 -8.55 -5.57 1.86
C ILE A 235 -7.29 -6.39 2.11
N PHE A 236 -6.23 -6.04 1.42
CA PHE A 236 -4.90 -6.60 1.55
C PHE A 236 -3.98 -5.48 2.05
N PHE A 237 -3.08 -5.77 2.96
CA PHE A 237 -2.23 -4.74 3.53
C PHE A 237 -0.95 -5.32 4.11
N THR A 238 0.05 -4.48 4.23
CA THR A 238 1.31 -4.80 4.92
C THR A 238 1.17 -4.52 6.41
N ARG A 239 1.72 -5.40 7.22
CA ARG A 239 1.89 -5.20 8.66
C ARG A 239 3.34 -5.41 9.05
N LEU A 240 3.90 -4.41 9.71
CA LEU A 240 5.20 -4.47 10.33
C LEU A 240 5.05 -4.83 11.81
N ASN A 241 5.78 -5.84 12.26
CA ASN A 241 5.78 -6.23 13.67
C ASN A 241 6.88 -5.46 14.45
N GLY A 242 6.92 -5.64 15.78
CA GLY A 242 7.91 -5.01 16.65
C GLY A 242 9.38 -5.43 16.39
N LYS A 243 9.62 -6.45 15.54
CA LYS A 243 10.95 -6.87 15.09
C LYS A 243 11.30 -6.31 13.71
N LEU A 244 10.47 -5.41 13.17
CA LEU A 244 10.59 -4.86 11.81
C LEU A 244 10.50 -5.93 10.71
N GLU A 245 9.71 -6.98 10.94
CA GLU A 245 9.40 -7.99 9.93
C GLU A 245 8.09 -7.62 9.25
N ALA A 246 8.14 -7.33 7.97
CA ALA A 246 6.98 -7.04 7.15
C ALA A 246 6.30 -8.34 6.68
N SER A 247 4.98 -8.35 6.68
CA SER A 247 4.17 -9.48 6.21
C SER A 247 2.85 -8.97 5.64
N ILE A 248 2.30 -9.70 4.67
CA ILE A 248 1.03 -9.34 4.03
C ILE A 248 -0.14 -10.08 4.69
N PHE A 249 -1.16 -9.31 4.98
CA PHE A 249 -2.40 -9.75 5.61
C PHE A 249 -3.60 -9.40 4.74
N MET A 250 -4.72 -10.06 5.02
CA MET A 250 -6.02 -9.73 4.42
C MET A 250 -7.12 -9.72 5.48
N ALA A 251 -8.19 -9.00 5.20
CA ALA A 251 -9.44 -9.05 5.94
C ALA A 251 -10.62 -8.88 4.98
N THR A 252 -11.80 -9.34 5.39
CA THR A 252 -13.02 -9.25 4.59
C THR A 252 -14.13 -8.54 5.36
N ARG A 253 -15.09 -7.95 4.64
CA ARG A 253 -16.31 -7.36 5.20
C ARG A 253 -17.53 -7.74 4.39
N LYS A 254 -18.74 -7.65 4.99
CA LYS A 254 -20.00 -8.03 4.32
C LYS A 254 -20.52 -6.97 3.36
N THR A 255 -20.26 -5.71 3.63
CA THR A 255 -20.61 -4.54 2.80
C THR A 255 -19.60 -3.43 3.06
N THR A 256 -19.53 -2.44 2.16
CA THR A 256 -18.62 -1.29 2.29
C THR A 256 -18.88 -0.41 3.52
N ALA A 257 -20.08 -0.47 4.10
CA ALA A 257 -20.45 0.24 5.32
C ALA A 257 -20.13 -0.54 6.62
N LYS A 258 -19.71 -1.81 6.52
CA LYS A 258 -19.43 -2.64 7.69
C LYS A 258 -17.92 -2.67 7.99
N PRO A 259 -17.54 -2.87 9.27
CA PRO A 259 -16.14 -3.09 9.63
C PRO A 259 -15.58 -4.35 8.97
N PHE A 260 -14.28 -4.31 8.72
CA PHE A 260 -13.54 -5.52 8.36
C PHE A 260 -13.51 -6.51 9.53
N GLY A 261 -13.64 -7.79 9.21
CA GLY A 261 -13.61 -8.90 10.17
C GLY A 261 -12.19 -9.28 10.61
N ALA A 262 -12.01 -10.54 10.93
CA ALA A 262 -10.73 -11.08 11.41
C ALA A 262 -9.61 -10.91 10.36
N VAL A 263 -8.46 -10.44 10.83
CA VAL A 263 -7.25 -10.27 10.03
C VAL A 263 -6.52 -11.61 9.91
N LYS A 264 -6.19 -12.02 8.69
CA LYS A 264 -5.49 -13.29 8.39
C LYS A 264 -4.19 -13.01 7.64
N LYS A 265 -3.08 -13.61 8.08
CA LYS A 265 -1.82 -13.59 7.34
C LYS A 265 -1.91 -14.46 6.09
N ILE A 266 -1.42 -14.00 4.95
CA ILE A 266 -1.30 -14.80 3.73
C ILE A 266 -0.05 -15.67 3.87
N LYS A 267 -0.24 -16.93 4.28
CA LYS A 267 0.85 -17.84 4.67
C LYS A 267 1.78 -18.23 3.53
N ALA A 268 1.32 -18.17 2.28
CA ALA A 268 2.14 -18.47 1.11
C ALA A 268 3.21 -17.41 0.84
N ILE A 269 3.04 -16.21 1.38
CA ILE A 269 3.97 -15.10 1.21
C ILE A 269 4.91 -15.07 2.41
N THR A 270 6.23 -15.19 2.15
CA THR A 270 7.26 -15.27 3.18
C THR A 270 8.45 -14.35 2.85
N GLY A 271 9.26 -14.01 3.86
CA GLY A 271 10.38 -13.10 3.73
C GLY A 271 9.99 -11.66 4.09
N PHE A 272 10.80 -10.69 3.68
CA PHE A 272 10.49 -9.27 3.78
C PHE A 272 9.64 -8.88 2.56
N VAL A 273 8.36 -8.64 2.79
CA VAL A 273 7.34 -8.49 1.75
C VAL A 273 6.37 -7.37 2.07
N GLU A 274 6.05 -6.54 1.08
CA GLU A 274 5.21 -5.35 1.25
C GLU A 274 4.34 -5.08 0.02
N ALA A 275 3.40 -4.16 0.17
CA ALA A 275 2.58 -3.54 -0.86
C ALA A 275 1.85 -4.55 -1.77
N PRO A 276 0.85 -5.23 -1.22
CA PRO A 276 -0.02 -6.09 -2.02
C PRO A 276 -0.84 -5.28 -3.02
N SER A 277 -1.02 -5.81 -4.24
CA SER A 277 -1.94 -5.29 -5.26
C SER A 277 -2.75 -6.45 -5.86
N ILE A 278 -4.07 -6.41 -5.68
CA ILE A 278 -4.97 -7.47 -6.14
C ILE A 278 -5.37 -7.27 -7.60
N SER A 279 -5.36 -8.33 -8.39
CA SER A 279 -5.86 -8.29 -9.76
C SER A 279 -7.35 -7.99 -9.83
N PRO A 280 -7.86 -7.42 -10.95
CA PRO A 280 -9.28 -7.08 -11.09
C PRO A 280 -10.23 -8.25 -10.90
N ASP A 281 -9.83 -9.46 -11.26
CA ASP A 281 -10.60 -10.70 -11.07
C ASP A 281 -10.48 -11.29 -9.65
N GLY A 282 -9.67 -10.68 -8.78
CA GLY A 282 -9.43 -11.10 -7.41
C GLY A 282 -8.59 -12.38 -7.27
N LYS A 283 -8.00 -12.91 -8.34
CA LYS A 283 -7.34 -14.23 -8.33
C LYS A 283 -5.82 -14.16 -8.17
N SER A 284 -5.21 -13.03 -8.47
CA SER A 284 -3.77 -12.82 -8.37
C SER A 284 -3.47 -11.67 -7.41
N LEU A 285 -2.52 -11.87 -6.51
CA LEU A 285 -2.01 -10.82 -5.63
C LEU A 285 -0.55 -10.59 -5.94
N TYR A 286 -0.23 -9.39 -6.43
CA TYR A 286 1.13 -8.92 -6.68
C TYR A 286 1.66 -8.25 -5.42
N TYR A 287 2.95 -8.31 -5.19
CA TYR A 287 3.61 -7.68 -4.04
C TYR A 287 5.10 -7.55 -4.33
N HIS A 288 5.81 -6.69 -3.65
CA HIS A 288 7.26 -6.71 -3.74
C HIS A 288 7.89 -7.51 -2.60
N GLN A 289 9.02 -8.09 -2.91
CA GLN A 289 9.83 -8.89 -1.99
C GLN A 289 11.29 -8.51 -2.12
N ARG A 290 11.96 -8.35 -0.98
CA ARG A 290 13.40 -8.17 -0.94
C ARG A 290 14.09 -9.53 -1.02
N ASN A 291 14.97 -9.69 -2.00
CA ASN A 291 15.76 -10.90 -2.14
C ASN A 291 16.99 -10.90 -1.21
N PRO A 292 17.73 -12.02 -1.06
CA PRO A 292 18.91 -12.09 -0.20
C PRO A 292 20.05 -11.14 -0.58
N SER A 293 20.13 -10.70 -1.84
CA SER A 293 21.12 -9.71 -2.29
C SER A 293 20.72 -8.26 -1.99
N GLY A 294 19.52 -8.06 -1.44
CA GLY A 294 19.00 -6.74 -1.07
C GLY A 294 18.16 -6.05 -2.13
N VAL A 295 18.00 -6.64 -3.32
CA VAL A 295 17.22 -6.10 -4.43
C VAL A 295 15.74 -6.41 -4.22
N PHE A 296 14.89 -5.43 -4.49
CA PHE A 296 13.43 -5.60 -4.48
C PHE A 296 12.92 -6.02 -5.86
N SER A 297 12.07 -7.04 -5.87
CA SER A 297 11.46 -7.57 -7.08
C SER A 297 9.98 -7.85 -6.85
N ILE A 298 9.17 -7.77 -7.90
CA ILE A 298 7.75 -8.07 -7.81
C ILE A 298 7.52 -9.58 -7.90
N TYR A 299 6.62 -10.07 -7.09
CA TYR A 299 6.15 -11.46 -7.05
C TYR A 299 4.63 -11.50 -7.16
N ARG A 300 4.10 -12.66 -7.49
CA ARG A 300 2.68 -12.95 -7.57
C ARG A 300 2.35 -14.24 -6.83
N VAL A 301 1.26 -14.26 -6.10
CA VAL A 301 0.58 -15.48 -5.62
C VAL A 301 -0.82 -15.55 -6.21
N THR A 302 -1.39 -16.76 -6.29
CA THR A 302 -2.70 -16.99 -6.91
C THR A 302 -3.64 -17.73 -5.98
N ARG A 303 -4.94 -17.57 -6.25
CA ARG A 303 -6.03 -18.37 -5.68
C ARG A 303 -7.00 -18.80 -6.81
N PRO A 304 -7.79 -19.89 -6.62
CA PRO A 304 -8.75 -20.38 -7.58
C PRO A 304 -9.78 -19.36 -8.06
#